data_1c6481599bead65c64f46742bc293335
#
_entry.id   1c6481599bead65c64f46742bc293335
#
_cell.length_a   1.000
_cell.length_b   1.000
_cell.length_c   1.000
_cell.angle_alpha   90.00
_cell.angle_beta   90.00
_cell.angle_gamma   90.00
#
_symmetry.space_group_name_H-M   'P 1'
#
loop_
_entity.id
_entity.type
_entity.pdbx_description
1 polymer ?
#
loop_
_entity_poly.entity_id
_entity_poly.type
_entity_poly.pdbx_seq_one_letter_code
_entity_poly.pdbx_strand_id
1 'polypeptide(L)'
;NLPGVLSVTEVSKQEALARFKERLGQQEKLLHSLGTDNPFPNSFEVQVDKPDRINELAPQIHEMEGVETAKFGQEIVEHIFQMTKILRIGGVVLVILLALATLFIIANTIRLTVFARRKEVNIMKYVGATDWFIRWPFILEGMTLGFFGALIANFVINGTYAALLSRIYATLAFLPMVPAYPMLTYVDISIVLAGTAIGAAGSYISLRKFLKV
;
A
#
# COMPACT_ATOMS: atom_id res chain seq x y z
N ASN A 1 31.07 12.87 10.31
CA ASN A 1 29.81 13.33 9.67
C ASN A 1 29.72 12.73 8.25
N LEU A 2 29.18 11.52 8.16
CA LEU A 2 28.88 10.91 6.87
C LEU A 2 27.55 11.44 6.34
N PRO A 3 27.43 11.81 5.06
CA PRO A 3 26.18 12.30 4.49
C PRO A 3 25.14 11.17 4.45
N GLY A 4 23.97 11.38 5.09
CA GLY A 4 22.89 10.40 5.18
C GLY A 4 22.75 9.74 6.54
N VAL A 5 23.60 10.05 7.50
CA VAL A 5 23.47 9.63 8.91
C VAL A 5 22.61 10.66 9.64
N LEU A 6 21.49 10.20 10.23
CA LEU A 6 20.57 11.03 11.00
C LEU A 6 21.01 11.14 12.47
N SER A 7 21.36 10.04 13.09
CA SER A 7 21.81 9.98 14.47
C SER A 7 22.78 8.81 14.69
N VAL A 8 23.66 8.98 15.66
CA VAL A 8 24.53 7.93 16.19
C VAL A 8 24.31 7.87 17.69
N THR A 9 23.89 6.72 18.17
CA THR A 9 23.63 6.47 19.61
C THR A 9 24.58 5.41 20.10
N GLU A 10 25.32 5.70 21.17
CA GLU A 10 26.17 4.73 21.83
C GLU A 10 25.32 3.78 22.66
N VAL A 11 25.55 2.48 22.53
CA VAL A 11 24.91 1.42 23.30
C VAL A 11 26.00 0.69 24.09
N SER A 12 26.01 0.92 25.41
CA SER A 12 26.98 0.27 26.29
C SER A 12 26.71 -1.23 26.39
N LYS A 13 27.73 -2.01 26.78
CA LYS A 13 27.61 -3.47 27.06
C LYS A 13 26.45 -3.81 27.97
N GLN A 14 26.21 -2.99 29.00
CA GLN A 14 25.14 -3.21 29.98
C GLN A 14 23.76 -2.95 29.34
N GLU A 15 23.65 -1.91 28.58
CA GLU A 15 22.40 -1.56 27.86
C GLU A 15 22.09 -2.57 26.79
N ALA A 16 23.07 -3.04 26.02
CA ALA A 16 22.90 -4.12 25.05
C ALA A 16 22.35 -5.41 25.71
N LEU A 17 22.89 -5.78 26.87
CA LEU A 17 22.41 -6.92 27.64
C LEU A 17 20.98 -6.70 28.18
N ALA A 18 20.65 -5.50 28.65
CA ALA A 18 19.32 -5.17 29.15
C ALA A 18 18.27 -5.25 28.01
N ARG A 19 18.57 -4.64 26.86
CA ARG A 19 17.70 -4.71 25.67
C ARG A 19 17.53 -6.14 25.16
N PHE A 20 18.58 -6.96 25.22
CA PHE A 20 18.50 -8.37 24.84
C PHE A 20 17.64 -9.19 25.79
N LYS A 21 17.73 -8.95 27.11
CA LYS A 21 16.85 -9.55 28.12
C LYS A 21 15.39 -9.22 27.88
N GLU A 22 15.08 -7.96 27.61
CA GLU A 22 13.74 -7.50 27.31
C GLU A 22 13.15 -8.17 26.06
N ARG A 23 13.96 -8.37 25.03
CA ARG A 23 13.53 -9.06 23.80
C ARG A 23 13.28 -10.56 23.98
N LEU A 24 14.02 -11.21 24.86
CA LEU A 24 13.84 -12.65 25.14
C LEU A 24 12.59 -12.96 25.99
N GLY A 25 12.05 -12.01 26.72
CA GLY A 25 10.84 -12.18 27.53
C GLY A 25 10.89 -13.44 28.40
N GLN A 26 9.99 -14.39 28.17
CA GLN A 26 9.91 -15.64 28.96
C GLN A 26 11.04 -16.64 28.71
N GLN A 27 11.92 -16.40 27.75
CA GLN A 27 13.07 -17.29 27.43
C GLN A 27 14.36 -16.89 28.17
N GLU A 28 14.25 -16.15 29.27
CA GLU A 28 15.36 -15.70 30.11
C GLU A 28 16.29 -16.85 30.59
N LYS A 29 15.77 -18.08 30.62
CA LYS A 29 16.56 -19.30 30.93
C LYS A 29 17.74 -19.53 29.99
N LEU A 30 17.68 -19.02 28.75
CA LEU A 30 18.77 -19.10 27.76
C LEU A 30 19.97 -18.21 28.17
N LEU A 31 19.75 -17.18 28.95
CA LEU A 31 20.81 -16.29 29.45
C LEU A 31 21.68 -16.97 30.54
N HIS A 32 21.12 -17.90 31.32
CA HIS A 32 21.89 -18.64 32.29
C HIS A 32 22.97 -19.53 31.69
N SER A 33 22.83 -19.90 30.39
CA SER A 33 23.86 -20.67 29.67
C SER A 33 25.00 -19.82 29.09
N LEU A 34 24.88 -18.47 29.12
CA LEU A 34 25.94 -17.55 28.66
C LEU A 34 27.02 -17.24 29.72
N GLY A 35 26.88 -17.77 30.93
CA GLY A 35 27.83 -17.52 32.01
C GLY A 35 27.64 -16.16 32.71
N THR A 36 28.58 -15.81 33.58
CA THR A 36 28.55 -14.58 34.37
C THR A 36 29.12 -13.37 33.67
N ASP A 37 29.87 -13.57 32.57
CA ASP A 37 30.45 -12.48 31.79
C ASP A 37 29.54 -12.00 30.70
N ASN A 38 29.43 -10.68 30.56
CA ASN A 38 28.64 -10.05 29.49
C ASN A 38 29.37 -10.19 28.14
N PRO A 39 28.84 -10.99 27.18
CA PRO A 39 29.49 -11.24 25.90
C PRO A 39 29.30 -10.10 24.90
N PHE A 40 28.52 -9.08 25.23
CA PHE A 40 28.22 -7.98 24.31
C PHE A 40 29.33 -6.95 24.28
N PRO A 41 29.82 -6.52 23.08
CA PRO A 41 30.72 -5.40 22.95
C PRO A 41 29.97 -4.06 23.12
N ASN A 42 30.70 -2.97 23.30
CA ASN A 42 30.15 -1.65 23.09
C ASN A 42 29.80 -1.50 21.63
N SER A 43 28.67 -0.88 21.30
CA SER A 43 28.19 -0.73 19.94
C SER A 43 27.61 0.65 19.71
N PHE A 44 27.53 1.04 18.43
CA PHE A 44 26.90 2.27 18.02
C PHE A 44 25.73 1.94 17.09
N GLU A 45 24.56 2.46 17.42
CA GLU A 45 23.39 2.41 16.53
C GLU A 45 23.42 3.64 15.64
N VAL A 46 23.55 3.41 14.34
CA VAL A 46 23.56 4.46 13.32
C VAL A 46 22.22 4.46 12.59
N GLN A 47 21.50 5.57 12.68
CA GLN A 47 20.27 5.78 11.94
C GLN A 47 20.56 6.50 10.62
N VAL A 48 19.98 5.99 9.53
CA VAL A 48 20.13 6.57 8.19
C VAL A 48 18.81 7.14 7.69
N ASP A 49 18.89 8.14 6.80
CA ASP A 49 17.74 8.81 6.22
C ASP A 49 16.93 7.90 5.26
N LYS A 50 17.63 7.01 4.54
CA LYS A 50 17.02 6.08 3.59
C LYS A 50 17.66 4.70 3.71
N PRO A 51 16.84 3.62 3.71
CA PRO A 51 17.35 2.25 3.79
C PRO A 51 18.32 1.88 2.67
N ASP A 52 18.14 2.43 1.45
CA ASP A 52 19.00 2.15 0.29
C ASP A 52 20.45 2.58 0.52
N ARG A 53 20.69 3.58 1.39
CA ARG A 53 22.02 4.07 1.72
C ARG A 53 22.80 3.18 2.68
N ILE A 54 22.15 2.22 3.32
CA ILE A 54 22.82 1.29 4.24
C ILE A 54 23.91 0.53 3.50
N ASN A 55 23.65 0.10 2.27
CA ASN A 55 24.61 -0.65 1.44
C ASN A 55 25.85 0.17 1.06
N GLU A 56 25.73 1.50 1.01
CA GLU A 56 26.84 2.42 0.72
C GLU A 56 27.60 2.81 1.99
N LEU A 57 26.88 3.00 3.11
CA LEU A 57 27.44 3.50 4.37
C LEU A 57 28.08 2.40 5.21
N ALA A 58 27.54 1.18 5.18
CA ALA A 58 28.04 0.08 6.01
C ALA A 58 29.51 -0.30 5.70
N PRO A 59 29.96 -0.39 4.43
CA PRO A 59 31.37 -0.60 4.12
C PRO A 59 32.26 0.56 4.60
N GLN A 60 31.79 1.81 4.44
CA GLN A 60 32.55 2.99 4.88
C GLN A 60 32.70 3.04 6.40
N ILE A 61 31.67 2.63 7.14
CA ILE A 61 31.71 2.53 8.61
C ILE A 61 32.63 1.37 9.03
N HIS A 62 32.62 0.25 8.30
CA HIS A 62 33.47 -0.90 8.60
C HIS A 62 34.96 -0.58 8.44
N GLU A 63 35.35 0.28 7.49
CA GLU A 63 36.71 0.72 7.25
C GLU A 63 37.21 1.77 8.25
N MET A 64 36.33 2.26 9.15
CA MET A 64 36.76 3.24 10.17
C MET A 64 37.61 2.60 11.24
N GLU A 65 38.63 3.32 11.66
CA GLU A 65 39.54 2.90 12.75
C GLU A 65 38.76 2.71 14.06
N GLY A 66 38.86 1.53 14.66
CA GLY A 66 38.13 1.18 15.88
C GLY A 66 36.83 0.46 15.68
N VAL A 67 36.38 0.24 14.45
CA VAL A 67 35.18 -0.55 14.13
C VAL A 67 35.57 -1.98 13.78
N GLU A 68 35.20 -2.92 14.62
CA GLU A 68 35.48 -4.34 14.42
C GLU A 68 34.53 -4.98 13.39
N THR A 69 33.25 -4.63 13.46
CA THR A 69 32.21 -5.08 12.52
C THR A 69 31.06 -4.08 12.44
N ALA A 70 30.65 -3.76 11.19
CA ALA A 70 29.42 -3.06 10.91
C ALA A 70 28.37 -4.08 10.46
N LYS A 71 27.47 -4.51 11.37
CA LYS A 71 26.40 -5.47 11.06
C LYS A 71 25.12 -4.70 10.84
N PHE A 72 24.58 -4.83 9.67
CA PHE A 72 23.19 -4.48 9.38
C PHE A 72 22.57 -5.75 8.78
N GLY A 73 21.33 -6.03 9.09
CA GLY A 73 20.68 -7.28 8.64
C GLY A 73 20.56 -7.36 7.10
N GLN A 74 21.66 -7.29 6.36
CA GLN A 74 21.73 -7.16 4.91
C GLN A 74 20.93 -8.24 4.20
N GLU A 75 21.11 -9.50 4.58
CA GLU A 75 20.36 -10.61 3.96
C GLU A 75 18.85 -10.50 4.24
N ILE A 76 18.48 -10.10 5.46
CA ILE A 76 17.07 -9.95 5.85
C ILE A 76 16.47 -8.73 5.15
N VAL A 77 17.20 -7.64 5.09
CA VAL A 77 16.77 -6.40 4.43
C VAL A 77 16.58 -6.60 2.94
N GLU A 78 17.54 -7.25 2.24
CA GLU A 78 17.43 -7.55 0.82
C GLU A 78 16.23 -8.47 0.51
N HIS A 79 16.01 -9.50 1.33
CA HIS A 79 14.85 -10.39 1.17
C HIS A 79 13.53 -9.66 1.38
N ILE A 80 13.45 -8.77 2.37
CA ILE A 80 12.25 -7.95 2.60
C ILE A 80 12.01 -7.00 1.42
N PHE A 81 13.06 -6.35 0.89
CA PHE A 81 12.93 -5.49 -0.29
C PHE A 81 12.50 -6.27 -1.54
N GLN A 82 13.08 -7.44 -1.78
CA GLN A 82 12.66 -8.29 -2.90
C GLN A 82 11.21 -8.74 -2.76
N MET A 83 10.79 -9.21 -1.58
CA MET A 83 9.39 -9.56 -1.31
C MET A 83 8.45 -8.37 -1.51
N THR A 84 8.81 -7.20 -0.99
CA THR A 84 8.01 -5.98 -1.16
C THR A 84 7.91 -5.57 -2.63
N LYS A 85 9.00 -5.69 -3.40
CA LYS A 85 9.00 -5.42 -4.84
C LYS A 85 8.08 -6.40 -5.60
N ILE A 86 8.16 -7.69 -5.30
CA ILE A 86 7.30 -8.72 -5.91
C ILE A 86 5.84 -8.46 -5.57
N LEU A 87 5.52 -8.19 -4.30
CA LEU A 87 4.16 -7.87 -3.86
C LEU A 87 3.63 -6.60 -4.53
N ARG A 88 4.47 -5.57 -4.68
CA ARG A 88 4.09 -4.33 -5.37
C ARG A 88 3.79 -4.56 -6.84
N ILE A 89 4.68 -5.27 -7.55
CA ILE A 89 4.48 -5.57 -8.98
C ILE A 89 3.25 -6.46 -9.16
N GLY A 90 3.12 -7.53 -8.39
CA GLY A 90 1.97 -8.42 -8.42
C GLY A 90 0.66 -7.69 -8.11
N GLY A 91 0.68 -6.80 -7.11
CA GLY A 91 -0.46 -5.96 -6.76
C GLY A 91 -0.87 -5.03 -7.89
N VAL A 92 0.08 -4.34 -8.52
CA VAL A 92 -0.19 -3.46 -9.68
C VAL A 92 -0.77 -4.25 -10.85
N VAL A 93 -0.21 -5.39 -11.18
CA VAL A 93 -0.73 -6.26 -12.26
C VAL A 93 -2.16 -6.70 -11.94
N LEU A 94 -2.43 -7.13 -10.72
CA LEU A 94 -3.77 -7.52 -10.27
C LEU A 94 -4.76 -6.36 -10.39
N VAL A 95 -4.39 -5.16 -9.95
CA VAL A 95 -5.24 -3.96 -10.06
C VAL A 95 -5.56 -3.65 -11.52
N ILE A 96 -4.59 -3.73 -12.42
CA ILE A 96 -4.81 -3.51 -13.86
C ILE A 96 -5.78 -4.55 -14.42
N LEU A 97 -5.59 -5.82 -14.11
CA LEU A 97 -6.49 -6.89 -14.56
C LEU A 97 -7.92 -6.70 -14.06
N LEU A 98 -8.10 -6.37 -12.78
CA LEU A 98 -9.40 -6.09 -12.20
C LEU A 98 -10.04 -4.84 -12.80
N ALA A 99 -9.26 -3.78 -13.07
CA ALA A 99 -9.76 -2.59 -13.74
C ALA A 99 -10.25 -2.90 -15.16
N LEU A 100 -9.52 -3.71 -15.94
CA LEU A 100 -9.95 -4.15 -17.27
C LEU A 100 -11.22 -5.00 -17.21
N ALA A 101 -11.32 -5.92 -16.25
CA ALA A 101 -12.53 -6.72 -16.03
C ALA A 101 -13.73 -5.83 -15.68
N THR A 102 -13.54 -4.85 -14.79
CA THR A 102 -14.56 -3.89 -14.41
C THR A 102 -15.02 -3.04 -15.60
N LEU A 103 -14.08 -2.53 -16.41
CA LEU A 103 -14.41 -1.81 -17.63
C LEU A 103 -15.25 -2.67 -18.57
N PHE A 104 -14.91 -3.94 -18.73
CA PHE A 104 -15.67 -4.87 -19.57
C PHE A 104 -17.10 -5.11 -19.05
N ILE A 105 -17.25 -5.30 -17.73
CA ILE A 105 -18.56 -5.49 -17.08
C ILE A 105 -19.41 -4.24 -17.26
N ILE A 106 -18.88 -3.05 -16.96
CA ILE A 106 -19.60 -1.79 -17.11
C ILE A 106 -19.99 -1.58 -18.57
N ALA A 107 -19.07 -1.82 -19.52
CA ALA A 107 -19.36 -1.70 -20.93
C ALA A 107 -20.52 -2.60 -21.39
N ASN A 108 -20.56 -3.84 -20.89
CA ASN A 108 -21.67 -4.76 -21.19
C ASN A 108 -22.97 -4.31 -20.54
N THR A 109 -22.94 -3.85 -19.29
CA THR A 109 -24.13 -3.36 -18.58
C THR A 109 -24.74 -2.16 -19.31
N ILE A 110 -23.93 -1.17 -19.66
CA ILE A 110 -24.37 0.02 -20.40
C ILE A 110 -24.92 -0.37 -21.79
N ARG A 111 -24.28 -1.34 -22.46
CA ARG A 111 -24.81 -1.86 -23.73
C ARG A 111 -26.22 -2.42 -23.59
N LEU A 112 -26.45 -3.22 -22.54
CA LEU A 112 -27.77 -3.80 -22.28
C LEU A 112 -28.79 -2.71 -21.94
N THR A 113 -28.39 -1.71 -21.14
CA THR A 113 -29.25 -0.57 -20.79
C THR A 113 -29.66 0.23 -22.02
N VAL A 114 -28.69 0.57 -22.90
CA VAL A 114 -28.97 1.26 -24.17
C VAL A 114 -29.91 0.44 -25.06
N PHE A 115 -29.68 -0.88 -25.16
CA PHE A 115 -30.55 -1.77 -25.91
C PHE A 115 -31.97 -1.83 -25.35
N ALA A 116 -32.11 -1.90 -24.04
CA ALA A 116 -33.41 -1.89 -23.38
C ALA A 116 -34.17 -0.57 -23.63
N ARG A 117 -33.45 0.56 -23.64
CA ARG A 117 -34.02 1.90 -23.86
C ARG A 117 -33.91 2.38 -25.32
N ARG A 118 -33.74 1.46 -26.28
CA ARG A 118 -33.53 1.81 -27.70
C ARG A 118 -34.66 2.65 -28.32
N LYS A 119 -35.90 2.47 -27.86
CA LYS A 119 -37.04 3.27 -28.35
C LYS A 119 -36.90 4.73 -27.95
N GLU A 120 -36.54 5.00 -26.69
CA GLU A 120 -36.31 6.34 -26.17
C GLU A 120 -35.14 7.03 -26.90
N VAL A 121 -34.03 6.31 -27.12
CA VAL A 121 -32.88 6.79 -27.86
C VAL A 121 -33.23 7.13 -29.31
N ASN A 122 -34.07 6.32 -29.99
CA ASN A 122 -34.52 6.60 -31.33
C ASN A 122 -35.43 7.83 -31.41
N ILE A 123 -36.37 8.00 -30.47
CA ILE A 123 -37.20 9.19 -30.36
C ILE A 123 -36.33 10.44 -30.20
N MET A 124 -35.34 10.41 -29.33
CA MET A 124 -34.39 11.53 -29.13
C MET A 124 -33.66 11.88 -30.44
N LYS A 125 -33.21 10.87 -31.20
CA LYS A 125 -32.61 11.08 -32.54
C LYS A 125 -33.56 11.71 -33.55
N TYR A 126 -34.83 11.27 -33.56
CA TYR A 126 -35.83 11.83 -34.48
C TYR A 126 -36.17 13.29 -34.19
N VAL A 127 -36.13 13.69 -32.91
CA VAL A 127 -36.32 15.09 -32.50
C VAL A 127 -35.06 15.94 -32.71
N GLY A 128 -33.93 15.33 -33.16
CA GLY A 128 -32.71 16.05 -33.46
C GLY A 128 -31.73 16.23 -32.29
N ALA A 129 -31.85 15.41 -31.23
CA ALA A 129 -30.92 15.43 -30.12
C ALA A 129 -29.49 15.09 -30.58
N THR A 130 -28.49 15.80 -30.05
CA THR A 130 -27.08 15.53 -30.33
C THR A 130 -26.65 14.21 -29.68
N ASP A 131 -25.68 13.54 -30.33
CA ASP A 131 -25.09 12.29 -29.75
C ASP A 131 -24.59 12.45 -28.34
N TRP A 132 -24.05 13.62 -27.98
CA TRP A 132 -23.57 13.92 -26.64
C TRP A 132 -24.71 13.97 -25.62
N PHE A 133 -25.82 14.58 -25.96
CA PHE A 133 -27.02 14.63 -25.11
C PHE A 133 -27.57 13.24 -24.85
N ILE A 134 -27.56 12.36 -25.86
CA ILE A 134 -28.01 10.97 -25.72
C ILE A 134 -27.06 10.15 -24.83
N ARG A 135 -25.72 10.41 -24.89
CA ARG A 135 -24.71 9.65 -24.13
C ARG A 135 -24.64 10.03 -22.66
N TRP A 136 -24.90 11.29 -22.34
CA TRP A 136 -24.67 11.84 -21.01
C TRP A 136 -25.37 11.06 -19.89
N PRO A 137 -26.66 10.68 -19.99
CA PRO A 137 -27.34 9.89 -18.95
C PRO A 137 -26.66 8.55 -18.65
N PHE A 138 -26.20 7.86 -19.69
CA PHE A 138 -25.51 6.58 -19.53
C PHE A 138 -24.10 6.70 -18.95
N ILE A 139 -23.42 7.81 -19.24
CA ILE A 139 -22.13 8.11 -18.59
C ILE A 139 -22.33 8.36 -17.10
N LEU A 140 -23.35 9.12 -16.72
CA LEU A 140 -23.73 9.32 -15.34
C LEU A 140 -24.08 8.01 -14.64
N GLU A 141 -24.82 7.12 -15.31
CA GLU A 141 -25.15 5.78 -14.78
C GLU A 141 -23.89 4.97 -14.46
N GLY A 142 -22.90 4.97 -15.36
CA GLY A 142 -21.62 4.31 -15.07
C GLY A 142 -20.80 4.99 -14.00
N MET A 143 -20.81 6.33 -13.93
CA MET A 143 -20.16 7.08 -12.84
C MET A 143 -20.76 6.73 -11.48
N THR A 144 -22.10 6.66 -11.39
CA THR A 144 -22.80 6.31 -10.14
C THR A 144 -22.48 4.89 -9.71
N LEU A 145 -22.44 3.91 -10.64
CA LEU A 145 -22.01 2.54 -10.34
C LEU A 145 -20.59 2.51 -9.79
N GLY A 146 -19.65 3.21 -10.43
CA GLY A 146 -18.27 3.31 -9.96
C GLY A 146 -18.14 3.99 -8.61
N PHE A 147 -18.90 5.07 -8.39
CA PHE A 147 -18.92 5.80 -7.13
C PHE A 147 -19.43 4.96 -5.96
N PHE A 148 -20.60 4.33 -6.10
CA PHE A 148 -21.14 3.48 -5.04
C PHE A 148 -20.29 2.24 -4.79
N GLY A 149 -19.74 1.64 -5.84
CA GLY A 149 -18.76 0.55 -5.70
C GLY A 149 -17.54 0.97 -4.88
N ALA A 150 -17.01 2.16 -5.13
CA ALA A 150 -15.88 2.72 -4.40
C ALA A 150 -16.23 3.02 -2.93
N LEU A 151 -17.44 3.52 -2.65
CA LEU A 151 -17.90 3.74 -1.26
C LEU A 151 -17.97 2.43 -0.47
N ILE A 152 -18.51 1.38 -1.09
CA ILE A 152 -18.57 0.04 -0.46
C ILE A 152 -17.15 -0.48 -0.21
N ALA A 153 -16.25 -0.34 -1.19
CA ALA A 153 -14.85 -0.74 -1.04
C ALA A 153 -14.17 0.00 0.12
N ASN A 154 -14.37 1.32 0.24
CA ASN A 154 -13.82 2.11 1.35
C ASN A 154 -14.37 1.65 2.70
N PHE A 155 -15.66 1.37 2.78
CA PHE A 155 -16.25 0.84 4.02
C PHE A 155 -15.61 -0.48 4.45
N VAL A 156 -15.39 -1.41 3.50
CA VAL A 156 -14.73 -2.70 3.75
C VAL A 156 -13.27 -2.50 4.15
N ILE A 157 -12.52 -1.64 3.44
CA ILE A 157 -11.11 -1.37 3.72
C ILE A 157 -10.95 -0.76 5.12
N ASN A 158 -11.71 0.29 5.45
CA ASN A 158 -11.64 0.95 6.75
C ASN A 158 -12.03 0.00 7.89
N GLY A 159 -13.08 -0.80 7.70
CA GLY A 159 -13.51 -1.80 8.67
C GLY A 159 -12.45 -2.89 8.90
N THR A 160 -11.87 -3.40 7.83
CA THR A 160 -10.81 -4.41 7.89
C THR A 160 -9.55 -3.86 8.55
N TYR A 161 -9.15 -2.64 8.19
CA TYR A 161 -7.99 -1.97 8.77
C TYR A 161 -8.16 -1.75 10.29
N ALA A 162 -9.33 -1.25 10.71
CA ALA A 162 -9.63 -1.05 12.13
C ALA A 162 -9.62 -2.37 12.92
N ALA A 163 -10.22 -3.43 12.36
CA ALA A 163 -10.23 -4.76 12.97
C ALA A 163 -8.81 -5.37 13.07
N LEU A 164 -7.98 -5.16 12.06
CA LEU A 164 -6.61 -5.64 12.03
C LEU A 164 -5.75 -4.91 13.06
N LEU A 165 -5.85 -3.58 13.13
CA LEU A 165 -5.15 -2.76 14.10
C LEU A 165 -5.49 -3.17 15.54
N SER A 166 -6.77 -3.37 15.85
CA SER A 166 -7.19 -3.76 17.21
C SER A 166 -6.58 -5.10 17.64
N ARG A 167 -6.46 -6.06 16.72
CA ARG A 167 -5.83 -7.35 16.98
C ARG A 167 -4.31 -7.24 17.16
N ILE A 168 -3.65 -6.44 16.32
CA ILE A 168 -2.19 -6.24 16.39
C ILE A 168 -1.81 -5.55 17.71
N TYR A 169 -2.52 -4.49 18.09
CA TYR A 169 -2.26 -3.82 19.37
C TYR A 169 -2.49 -4.74 20.59
N ALA A 170 -3.45 -5.65 20.51
CA ALA A 170 -3.69 -6.62 21.57
C ALA A 170 -2.56 -7.67 21.70
N THR A 171 -1.84 -7.97 20.62
CA THR A 171 -0.83 -9.05 20.60
C THR A 171 0.60 -8.50 20.60
N LEU A 172 0.83 -7.35 19.97
CA LEU A 172 2.15 -6.77 19.73
C LEU A 172 2.18 -5.27 20.09
N ALA A 173 1.93 -4.97 21.35
CA ALA A 173 1.84 -3.59 21.88
C ALA A 173 3.11 -2.74 21.65
N PHE A 174 4.25 -3.36 21.36
CA PHE A 174 5.54 -2.69 21.17
C PHE A 174 5.83 -2.30 19.70
N LEU A 175 4.97 -2.66 18.74
CA LEU A 175 5.22 -2.34 17.33
C LEU A 175 4.75 -0.91 17.04
N PRO A 176 5.62 0.01 16.61
CA PRO A 176 5.20 1.34 16.19
C PRO A 176 4.42 1.22 14.88
N MET A 177 3.09 1.36 14.96
CA MET A 177 2.22 1.33 13.78
C MET A 177 2.04 2.73 13.22
N VAL A 178 1.95 2.81 11.90
CA VAL A 178 1.65 4.06 11.21
C VAL A 178 0.24 4.50 11.59
N PRO A 179 0.04 5.74 12.05
CA PRO A 179 -1.30 6.23 12.37
C PRO A 179 -2.19 6.18 11.14
N ALA A 180 -3.43 5.71 11.32
CA ALA A 180 -4.42 5.57 10.27
C ALA A 180 -4.65 6.89 9.50
N TYR A 181 -4.66 8.01 10.20
CA TYR A 181 -4.79 9.35 9.66
C TYR A 181 -3.42 10.04 9.56
N PRO A 182 -3.09 10.73 8.46
CA PRO A 182 -3.94 11.07 7.29
C PRO A 182 -3.91 10.05 6.14
N MET A 183 -3.18 8.94 6.24
CA MET A 183 -2.93 8.00 5.14
C MET A 183 -4.23 7.41 4.56
N LEU A 184 -5.14 6.93 5.40
CA LEU A 184 -6.41 6.33 4.95
C LEU A 184 -7.27 7.34 4.18
N THR A 185 -7.29 8.61 4.59
CA THR A 185 -8.05 9.64 3.89
C THR A 185 -7.60 9.80 2.44
N TYR A 186 -6.29 9.80 2.18
CA TYR A 186 -5.76 9.87 0.81
C TYR A 186 -6.13 8.62 -0.01
N VAL A 187 -6.07 7.45 0.61
CA VAL A 187 -6.47 6.18 -0.02
C VAL A 187 -7.95 6.20 -0.36
N ASP A 188 -8.81 6.62 0.57
CA ASP A 188 -10.26 6.69 0.39
C ASP A 188 -10.65 7.62 -0.77
N ILE A 189 -10.08 8.82 -0.82
CA ILE A 189 -10.31 9.77 -1.90
C ILE A 189 -9.83 9.19 -3.24
N SER A 190 -8.64 8.57 -3.25
CA SER A 190 -8.09 7.97 -4.46
C SER A 190 -8.97 6.84 -5.01
N ILE A 191 -9.53 6.00 -4.15
CA ILE A 191 -10.43 4.91 -4.54
C ILE A 191 -11.72 5.47 -5.14
N VAL A 192 -12.30 6.52 -4.52
CA VAL A 192 -13.54 7.14 -5.04
C VAL A 192 -13.30 7.77 -6.40
N LEU A 193 -12.20 8.51 -6.56
CA LEU A 193 -11.85 9.13 -7.83
C LEU A 193 -11.59 8.10 -8.91
N ALA A 194 -10.79 7.07 -8.60
CA ALA A 194 -10.47 6.00 -9.54
C ALA A 194 -11.73 5.19 -9.94
N GLY A 195 -12.55 4.80 -8.97
CA GLY A 195 -13.79 4.06 -9.23
C GLY A 195 -14.76 4.83 -10.12
N THR A 196 -14.97 6.12 -9.81
CA THR A 196 -15.83 6.99 -10.61
C THR A 196 -15.26 7.20 -12.03
N ALA A 197 -13.95 7.38 -12.16
CA ALA A 197 -13.28 7.53 -13.45
C ALA A 197 -13.36 6.26 -14.31
N ILE A 198 -13.17 5.08 -13.70
CA ILE A 198 -13.32 3.78 -14.38
C ILE A 198 -14.76 3.60 -14.85
N GLY A 199 -15.75 3.96 -14.01
CA GLY A 199 -17.16 3.92 -14.34
C GLY A 199 -17.51 4.81 -15.54
N ALA A 200 -17.03 6.05 -15.54
CA ALA A 200 -17.19 6.98 -16.65
C ALA A 200 -16.53 6.48 -17.94
N ALA A 201 -15.28 6.01 -17.83
CA ALA A 201 -14.53 5.50 -18.98
C ALA A 201 -15.17 4.26 -19.61
N GLY A 202 -15.62 3.31 -18.79
CA GLY A 202 -16.32 2.10 -19.25
C GLY A 202 -17.59 2.43 -20.03
N SER A 203 -18.40 3.34 -19.49
CA SER A 203 -19.61 3.83 -20.15
C SER A 203 -19.31 4.55 -21.45
N TYR A 204 -18.33 5.46 -21.45
CA TYR A 204 -17.93 6.21 -22.63
C TYR A 204 -17.44 5.29 -23.76
N ILE A 205 -16.56 4.34 -23.45
CA ILE A 205 -16.02 3.37 -24.41
C ILE A 205 -17.14 2.52 -25.02
N SER A 206 -18.06 2.04 -24.18
CA SER A 206 -19.22 1.27 -24.63
C SER A 206 -20.08 2.06 -25.63
N LEU A 207 -20.43 3.29 -25.25
CA LEU A 207 -21.30 4.14 -26.06
C LEU A 207 -20.68 4.56 -27.41
N ARG A 208 -19.36 4.83 -27.41
CA ARG A 208 -18.64 5.20 -28.64
C ARG A 208 -18.69 4.10 -29.70
N LYS A 209 -18.69 2.84 -29.28
CA LYS A 209 -18.74 1.67 -30.18
C LYS A 209 -20.15 1.42 -30.71
N PHE A 210 -21.19 1.75 -29.94
CA PHE A 210 -22.57 1.40 -30.29
C PHE A 210 -23.41 2.52 -30.91
N LEU A 211 -23.06 3.79 -30.70
CA LEU A 211 -23.77 4.92 -31.31
C LEU A 211 -23.16 5.37 -32.64
N LYS A 212 -22.10 4.70 -33.11
CA LYS A 212 -21.61 4.82 -34.49
C LYS A 212 -22.38 3.82 -35.39
N VAL A 213 -23.60 4.13 -35.67
CA VAL A 213 -24.36 3.58 -36.79
C VAL A 213 -24.98 4.74 -37.56
#